data_5746538b80a2e07e9b2af62666380b07
#
_entry.id   5746538b80a2e07e9b2af62666380b07
#
_cell.length_a   1.000
_cell.length_b   1.000
_cell.length_c   1.000
_cell.angle_alpha   90.00
_cell.angle_beta   90.00
_cell.angle_gamma   90.00
#
_symmetry.space_group_name_H-M   'P 1'
#
loop_
_entity.id
_entity.type
_entity.pdbx_description
1 polymer ?
#
loop_
_entity_poly.entity_id
_entity_poly.type
_entity_poly.pdbx_seq_one_letter_code
_entity_poly.pdbx_strand_id
1 'polypeptide(L)'
;VETNFSQHLRITRKRRGWSQRELVERLRHFPFSLFVGLDVNALSRWESEKVQPTAERMVQILRVLENSVDELKSCCFPIKPQLIKRFERFRYGNYGLVHLPEGNGKWRRLNEKGSGRQFLKQLCAITEYERFLSGRELTEQWSVAGCALASITYRVEGDAFILMHSESLTYSALLSSIERLIELLYASRARLFLMVAPEKKALKKARVLQLEEVSAKTGVFSAGADYVLGELLTLRSWNHSNNA
;
A
#
# COMPACT_ATOMS: atom_id res chain seq x y z
N VAL A 1 6.75 2.44 18.65
CA VAL A 1 7.33 1.12 18.98
C VAL A 1 6.68 0.10 18.08
N GLU A 2 7.49 -0.60 17.29
CA GLU A 2 6.99 -1.68 16.44
C GLU A 2 6.57 -2.87 17.31
N THR A 3 5.43 -3.45 17.00
CA THR A 3 4.84 -4.57 17.75
C THR A 3 5.01 -5.86 16.95
N ASN A 4 5.45 -6.91 17.62
CA ASN A 4 5.48 -8.24 17.01
C ASN A 4 4.06 -8.66 16.61
N PHE A 5 3.88 -9.07 15.36
CA PHE A 5 2.56 -9.46 14.82
C PHE A 5 1.89 -10.57 15.62
N SER A 6 2.63 -11.59 16.03
CA SER A 6 2.07 -12.74 16.76
C SER A 6 1.51 -12.33 18.13
N GLN A 7 2.22 -11.46 18.84
CA GLN A 7 1.76 -10.90 20.10
C GLN A 7 0.53 -10.01 19.88
N HIS A 8 0.57 -9.13 18.86
CA HIS A 8 -0.56 -8.27 18.52
C HIS A 8 -1.81 -9.09 18.17
N LEU A 9 -1.68 -10.11 17.33
CA LEU A 9 -2.74 -11.05 16.97
C LEU A 9 -3.39 -11.67 18.22
N ARG A 10 -2.56 -12.26 19.10
CA ARG A 10 -3.03 -12.91 20.33
C ARG A 10 -3.73 -11.93 21.27
N ILE A 11 -3.16 -10.74 21.49
CA ILE A 11 -3.71 -9.71 22.39
C ILE A 11 -5.05 -9.22 21.85
N THR A 12 -5.11 -8.85 20.55
CA THR A 12 -6.31 -8.30 19.94
C THR A 12 -7.43 -9.33 19.88
N ARG A 13 -7.15 -10.60 19.54
CA ARG A 13 -8.13 -11.67 19.60
C ARG A 13 -8.72 -11.83 21.01
N LYS A 14 -7.86 -11.87 22.04
CA LYS A 14 -8.31 -11.99 23.44
C LYS A 14 -9.11 -10.77 23.90
N ARG A 15 -8.70 -9.56 23.53
CA ARG A 15 -9.42 -8.32 23.82
C ARG A 15 -10.86 -8.35 23.26
N ARG A 16 -11.07 -9.03 22.14
CA ARG A 16 -12.39 -9.25 21.53
C ARG A 16 -13.17 -10.43 22.15
N GLY A 17 -12.59 -11.14 23.09
CA GLY A 17 -13.20 -12.31 23.73
C GLY A 17 -13.26 -13.54 22.83
N TRP A 18 -12.54 -13.57 21.69
CA TRP A 18 -12.62 -14.68 20.75
C TRP A 18 -11.66 -15.83 21.12
N SER A 19 -12.17 -17.06 21.03
CA SER A 19 -11.33 -18.27 21.02
C SER A 19 -10.53 -18.35 19.70
N GLN A 20 -9.52 -19.18 19.66
CA GLN A 20 -8.78 -19.47 18.42
C GLN A 20 -9.70 -20.08 17.35
N ARG A 21 -10.63 -20.93 17.75
CA ARG A 21 -11.62 -21.56 16.86
C ARG A 21 -12.54 -20.51 16.21
N GLU A 22 -13.09 -19.59 16.99
CA GLU A 22 -13.94 -18.52 16.48
C GLU A 22 -13.18 -17.61 15.50
N LEU A 23 -11.92 -17.28 15.78
CA LEU A 23 -11.13 -16.49 14.83
C LEU A 23 -10.88 -17.26 13.54
N VAL A 24 -10.55 -18.57 13.61
CA VAL A 24 -10.40 -19.41 12.40
C VAL A 24 -11.69 -19.42 11.57
N GLU A 25 -12.85 -19.57 12.20
CA GLU A 25 -14.14 -19.55 11.50
C GLU A 25 -14.39 -18.20 10.83
N ARG A 26 -14.13 -17.07 11.50
CA ARG A 26 -14.25 -15.74 10.93
C ARG A 26 -13.30 -15.52 9.76
N LEU A 27 -12.06 -15.97 9.87
CA LEU A 27 -11.08 -15.89 8.79
C LEU A 27 -11.51 -16.72 7.56
N ARG A 28 -12.06 -17.92 7.76
CA ARG A 28 -12.56 -18.77 6.66
C ARG A 28 -13.75 -18.14 5.93
N HIS A 29 -14.63 -17.45 6.66
CA HIS A 29 -15.80 -16.79 6.09
C HIS A 29 -15.53 -15.36 5.60
N PHE A 30 -14.31 -14.86 5.77
CA PHE A 30 -13.98 -13.54 5.25
C PHE A 30 -14.04 -13.55 3.71
N PRO A 31 -14.64 -12.54 3.08
CA PRO A 31 -14.76 -12.48 1.62
C PRO A 31 -13.38 -12.62 0.95
N PHE A 32 -13.28 -13.52 -0.03
CA PHE A 32 -12.00 -13.83 -0.73
C PHE A 32 -10.89 -14.31 0.20
N SER A 33 -11.28 -15.07 1.21
CA SER A 33 -10.38 -15.58 2.24
C SER A 33 -9.24 -16.42 1.65
N LEU A 34 -8.01 -16.08 2.05
CA LEU A 34 -6.81 -16.89 1.82
C LEU A 34 -6.68 -18.04 2.85
N PHE A 35 -7.73 -18.29 3.63
CA PHE A 35 -7.71 -19.19 4.78
C PHE A 35 -8.52 -20.47 4.56
N VAL A 36 -8.78 -20.83 3.31
CA VAL A 36 -9.37 -22.13 2.97
C VAL A 36 -8.44 -23.22 3.54
N GLY A 37 -9.00 -24.07 4.42
CA GLY A 37 -8.22 -25.11 5.10
C GLY A 37 -7.39 -24.65 6.32
N LEU A 38 -7.48 -23.37 6.75
CA LEU A 38 -6.87 -22.95 8.01
C LEU A 38 -7.46 -23.73 9.19
N ASP A 39 -6.61 -24.24 10.07
CA ASP A 39 -7.00 -24.90 11.31
C ASP A 39 -6.51 -24.13 12.56
N VAL A 40 -6.99 -24.55 13.72
CA VAL A 40 -6.61 -23.98 15.01
C VAL A 40 -5.13 -24.17 15.30
N ASN A 41 -4.53 -25.28 14.84
CA ASN A 41 -3.11 -25.55 15.04
C ASN A 41 -2.24 -24.57 14.27
N ALA A 42 -2.62 -24.22 13.05
CA ALA A 42 -1.92 -23.22 12.27
C ALA A 42 -2.01 -21.83 12.93
N LEU A 43 -3.20 -21.42 13.40
CA LEU A 43 -3.37 -20.18 14.15
C LEU A 43 -2.53 -20.16 15.44
N SER A 44 -2.53 -21.28 16.19
CA SER A 44 -1.73 -21.41 17.41
C SER A 44 -0.23 -21.28 17.13
N ARG A 45 0.26 -21.82 15.99
CA ARG A 45 1.66 -21.67 15.58
C ARG A 45 1.99 -20.21 15.23
N TRP A 46 1.05 -19.45 14.66
CA TRP A 46 1.24 -18.01 14.40
C TRP A 46 1.28 -17.22 15.72
N GLU A 47 0.37 -17.47 16.64
CA GLU A 47 0.33 -16.80 17.95
C GLU A 47 1.53 -17.13 18.86
N SER A 48 2.18 -18.29 18.63
CA SER A 48 3.37 -18.73 19.38
C SER A 48 4.70 -18.45 18.66
N GLU A 49 4.67 -17.67 17.57
CA GLU A 49 5.86 -17.27 16.78
C GLU A 49 6.60 -18.44 16.10
N LYS A 50 6.03 -19.65 16.12
CA LYS A 50 6.64 -20.82 15.47
C LYS A 50 6.63 -20.74 13.95
N VAL A 51 5.64 -20.05 13.38
CA VAL A 51 5.49 -19.81 11.95
C VAL A 51 4.91 -18.43 11.77
N GLN A 52 5.42 -17.69 10.78
CA GLN A 52 4.86 -16.38 10.43
C GLN A 52 3.97 -16.51 9.18
N PRO A 53 2.74 -15.95 9.19
CA PRO A 53 1.91 -15.90 7.99
C PRO A 53 2.51 -14.96 6.94
N THR A 54 2.09 -15.10 5.69
CA THR A 54 2.49 -14.16 4.62
C THR A 54 1.96 -12.75 4.93
N ALA A 55 2.62 -11.72 4.40
CA ALA A 55 2.21 -10.33 4.60
C ALA A 55 0.73 -10.09 4.20
N GLU A 56 0.28 -10.67 3.09
CA GLU A 56 -1.09 -10.60 2.64
C GLU A 56 -2.08 -11.25 3.63
N ARG A 57 -1.74 -12.42 4.17
CA ARG A 57 -2.53 -13.06 5.23
C ARG A 57 -2.58 -12.22 6.51
N MET A 58 -1.45 -11.61 6.88
CA MET A 58 -1.39 -10.70 8.03
C MET A 58 -2.37 -9.54 7.84
N VAL A 59 -2.41 -8.92 6.65
CA VAL A 59 -3.36 -7.85 6.33
C VAL A 59 -4.80 -8.33 6.51
N GLN A 60 -5.17 -9.49 5.96
CA GLN A 60 -6.53 -10.02 6.11
C GLN A 60 -6.90 -10.34 7.57
N ILE A 61 -5.96 -10.90 8.34
CA ILE A 61 -6.16 -11.13 9.78
C ILE A 61 -6.46 -9.81 10.50
N LEU A 62 -5.66 -8.77 10.23
CA LEU A 62 -5.83 -7.45 10.85
C LEU A 62 -7.15 -6.78 10.45
N ARG A 63 -7.63 -7.00 9.20
CA ARG A 63 -8.97 -6.56 8.77
C ARG A 63 -10.10 -7.28 9.52
N VAL A 64 -10.01 -8.60 9.67
CA VAL A 64 -11.00 -9.40 10.43
C VAL A 64 -11.01 -8.98 11.90
N LEU A 65 -9.85 -8.65 12.44
CA LEU A 65 -9.71 -8.09 13.79
C LEU A 65 -10.12 -6.63 13.87
N GLU A 66 -10.58 -6.00 12.78
CA GLU A 66 -11.00 -4.60 12.71
C GLU A 66 -9.97 -3.63 13.31
N ASN A 67 -8.70 -3.90 13.08
CA ASN A 67 -7.64 -3.02 13.52
C ASN A 67 -7.70 -1.67 12.80
N SER A 68 -7.25 -0.61 13.46
CA SER A 68 -7.04 0.68 12.82
C SER A 68 -5.82 0.64 11.87
N VAL A 69 -5.71 1.63 11.00
CA VAL A 69 -4.54 1.76 10.13
C VAL A 69 -3.25 1.98 10.93
N ASP A 70 -3.35 2.63 12.09
CA ASP A 70 -2.20 2.86 12.97
C ASP A 70 -1.74 1.57 13.65
N GLU A 71 -2.69 0.73 14.11
CA GLU A 71 -2.38 -0.60 14.62
C GLU A 71 -1.76 -1.49 13.52
N LEU A 72 -2.29 -1.43 12.29
CA LEU A 72 -1.70 -2.11 11.12
C LEU A 72 -0.26 -1.67 10.88
N LYS A 73 -0.01 -0.36 10.87
CA LYS A 73 1.33 0.21 10.66
C LYS A 73 2.28 -0.07 11.83
N SER A 74 1.78 -0.30 13.03
CA SER A 74 2.61 -0.67 14.18
C SER A 74 3.12 -2.11 14.15
N CYS A 75 2.51 -2.99 13.35
CA CYS A 75 2.96 -4.38 13.22
C CYS A 75 4.20 -4.51 12.34
N CYS A 76 5.17 -5.34 12.79
CA CYS A 76 6.29 -5.75 11.95
C CYS A 76 5.84 -6.74 10.87
N PHE A 77 6.12 -6.43 9.63
CA PHE A 77 5.85 -7.31 8.49
C PHE A 77 7.11 -8.05 8.04
N PRO A 78 6.99 -9.30 7.53
CA PRO A 78 8.14 -10.11 7.14
C PRO A 78 8.91 -9.45 6.01
N ILE A 79 10.23 -9.32 6.18
CA ILE A 79 11.11 -8.77 5.16
C ILE A 79 11.24 -9.77 4.02
N LYS A 80 11.01 -9.31 2.79
CA LYS A 80 11.14 -10.08 1.54
C LYS A 80 12.38 -9.62 0.77
N PRO A 81 13.51 -10.34 0.82
CA PRO A 81 14.76 -9.88 0.19
C PRO A 81 14.63 -9.53 -1.29
N GLN A 82 13.81 -10.27 -2.05
CA GLN A 82 13.59 -10.01 -3.47
C GLN A 82 12.83 -8.71 -3.73
N LEU A 83 11.82 -8.39 -2.89
CA LEU A 83 11.11 -7.12 -2.96
C LEU A 83 12.06 -5.96 -2.64
N ILE A 84 12.82 -6.08 -1.57
CA ILE A 84 13.81 -5.06 -1.16
C ILE A 84 14.81 -4.80 -2.27
N LYS A 85 15.40 -5.85 -2.86
CA LYS A 85 16.35 -5.72 -3.96
C LYS A 85 15.76 -5.00 -5.18
N ARG A 86 14.48 -5.26 -5.52
CA ARG A 86 13.78 -4.54 -6.61
C ARG A 86 13.54 -3.08 -6.25
N PHE A 87 13.12 -2.82 -5.02
CA PHE A 87 12.86 -1.48 -4.51
C PHE A 87 14.14 -0.62 -4.46
N GLU A 88 15.25 -1.17 -3.97
CA GLU A 88 16.53 -0.46 -3.93
C GLU A 88 17.03 -0.10 -5.34
N ARG A 89 16.95 -1.03 -6.29
CA ARG A 89 17.28 -0.74 -7.71
C ARG A 89 16.41 0.38 -8.27
N PHE A 90 15.12 0.40 -7.94
CA PHE A 90 14.23 1.47 -8.33
C PHE A 90 14.64 2.79 -7.67
N ARG A 91 14.89 2.80 -6.36
CA ARG A 91 15.31 3.97 -5.57
C ARG A 91 16.56 4.60 -6.15
N TYR A 92 17.63 3.84 -6.27
CA TYR A 92 18.92 4.36 -6.78
C TYR A 92 18.85 4.84 -8.23
N GLY A 93 18.00 4.26 -9.06
CA GLY A 93 17.82 4.69 -10.44
C GLY A 93 16.96 5.94 -10.64
N ASN A 94 16.28 6.44 -9.58
CA ASN A 94 15.33 7.56 -9.71
C ASN A 94 15.55 8.71 -8.72
N TYR A 95 16.23 8.45 -7.60
CA TYR A 95 16.35 9.41 -6.48
C TYR A 95 17.82 9.60 -6.08
N GLY A 96 18.74 9.67 -7.03
CA GLY A 96 20.14 10.01 -6.77
C GLY A 96 20.28 11.33 -5.98
N LEU A 97 21.40 11.96 -5.93
CA LEU A 97 21.69 13.15 -5.13
C LEU A 97 20.83 14.37 -5.52
N VAL A 98 19.56 14.38 -5.15
CA VAL A 98 18.67 15.53 -5.31
C VAL A 98 18.52 16.21 -3.94
N HIS A 99 19.13 17.37 -3.79
CA HIS A 99 18.95 18.22 -2.61
C HIS A 99 17.69 19.07 -2.74
N LEU A 100 16.59 18.58 -2.20
CA LEU A 100 15.32 19.29 -2.06
C LEU A 100 15.01 19.44 -0.56
N PRO A 101 14.06 20.34 -0.17
CA PRO A 101 13.72 20.52 1.24
C PRO A 101 13.40 19.20 1.92
N GLU A 102 14.07 18.92 3.05
CA GLU A 102 13.79 17.81 3.93
C GLU A 102 12.98 18.30 5.13
N GLY A 103 12.14 17.46 5.68
CA GLY A 103 11.39 17.76 6.89
C GLY A 103 10.00 17.13 6.92
N ASN A 104 9.23 17.50 7.95
CA ASN A 104 7.88 17.01 8.13
C ASN A 104 6.92 17.68 7.14
N GLY A 105 6.58 16.96 6.09
CA GLY A 105 5.58 17.39 5.12
C GLY A 105 4.16 17.07 5.56
N LYS A 106 3.20 17.66 4.84
CA LYS A 106 1.77 17.41 5.05
C LYS A 106 1.11 17.01 3.74
N TRP A 107 0.24 16.00 3.81
CA TRP A 107 -0.66 15.65 2.72
C TRP A 107 -1.86 16.59 2.69
N ARG A 108 -2.18 17.06 1.51
CA ARG A 108 -3.34 17.94 1.25
C ARG A 108 -4.08 17.47 0.02
N ARG A 109 -5.39 17.27 0.16
CA ARG A 109 -6.26 17.02 -0.99
C ARG A 109 -6.38 18.31 -1.82
N LEU A 110 -6.18 18.20 -3.12
CA LEU A 110 -6.38 19.28 -4.06
C LEU A 110 -7.87 19.33 -4.44
N ASN A 111 -8.46 20.53 -4.36
CA ASN A 111 -9.86 20.71 -4.72
C ASN A 111 -10.07 20.58 -6.23
N GLU A 112 -11.14 19.90 -6.64
CA GLU A 112 -11.47 19.66 -8.06
C GLU A 112 -11.63 20.95 -8.89
N LYS A 113 -12.02 22.05 -8.27
CA LYS A 113 -12.27 23.34 -8.94
C LYS A 113 -11.03 24.23 -9.11
N GLY A 114 -9.87 23.81 -8.62
CA GLY A 114 -8.67 24.65 -8.60
C GLY A 114 -7.42 23.93 -9.13
N SER A 115 -6.35 24.01 -8.37
CA SER A 115 -5.01 23.51 -8.72
C SER A 115 -4.95 22.01 -9.07
N GLY A 116 -5.82 21.18 -8.45
CA GLY A 116 -5.86 19.74 -8.74
C GLY A 116 -6.30 19.44 -10.17
N ARG A 117 -7.35 20.12 -10.66
CA ARG A 117 -7.84 19.94 -12.02
C ARG A 117 -6.84 20.46 -13.06
N GLN A 118 -6.17 21.57 -12.76
CA GLN A 118 -5.12 22.11 -13.62
C GLN A 118 -3.91 21.18 -13.66
N PHE A 119 -3.50 20.62 -12.51
CA PHE A 119 -2.44 19.61 -12.42
C PHE A 119 -2.79 18.36 -13.24
N LEU A 120 -4.01 17.81 -13.09
CA LEU A 120 -4.46 16.66 -13.89
C LEU A 120 -4.47 16.97 -15.39
N LYS A 121 -4.92 18.16 -15.80
CA LYS A 121 -4.87 18.57 -17.21
C LYS A 121 -3.44 18.65 -17.74
N GLN A 122 -2.51 19.19 -16.97
CA GLN A 122 -1.09 19.23 -17.35
C GLN A 122 -0.50 17.82 -17.43
N LEU A 123 -0.84 16.96 -16.48
CA LEU A 123 -0.43 15.55 -16.49
C LEU A 123 -0.97 14.83 -17.73
N CYS A 124 -2.25 15.00 -18.07
CA CYS A 124 -2.87 14.39 -19.24
C CYS A 124 -2.30 14.94 -20.57
N ALA A 125 -1.88 16.19 -20.61
CA ALA A 125 -1.25 16.79 -21.80
C ALA A 125 0.16 16.20 -22.05
N ILE A 126 0.84 15.75 -20.98
CA ILE A 126 2.18 15.19 -21.08
C ILE A 126 2.13 13.65 -21.28
N THR A 127 1.03 13.01 -20.89
CA THR A 127 0.93 11.56 -20.82
C THR A 127 -0.38 11.04 -21.41
N GLU A 128 -0.42 9.77 -21.78
CA GLU A 128 -1.64 9.11 -22.26
C GLU A 128 -2.67 8.81 -21.15
N TYR A 129 -2.64 9.52 -20.03
CA TYR A 129 -3.58 9.30 -18.91
C TYR A 129 -5.01 9.74 -19.23
N GLU A 130 -5.20 10.66 -20.15
CA GLU A 130 -6.51 11.25 -20.46
C GLU A 130 -7.59 10.18 -20.72
N ARG A 131 -7.24 9.12 -21.45
CA ARG A 131 -8.15 8.01 -21.76
C ARG A 131 -8.62 7.22 -20.53
N PHE A 132 -7.97 7.38 -19.37
CA PHE A 132 -8.32 6.70 -18.13
C PHE A 132 -9.07 7.60 -17.15
N LEU A 133 -9.22 8.90 -17.44
CA LEU A 133 -9.89 9.83 -16.55
C LEU A 133 -11.41 9.70 -16.67
N SER A 134 -12.08 9.61 -15.51
CA SER A 134 -13.53 9.56 -15.40
C SER A 134 -14.15 10.84 -14.83
N GLY A 135 -13.30 11.77 -14.36
CA GLY A 135 -13.72 12.98 -13.65
C GLY A 135 -14.03 12.74 -12.16
N ARG A 136 -13.79 11.53 -11.66
CA ARG A 136 -13.99 11.15 -10.24
C ARG A 136 -12.69 10.98 -9.48
N GLU A 137 -11.58 11.34 -10.09
CA GLU A 137 -10.24 11.19 -9.53
C GLU A 137 -10.04 12.16 -8.36
N LEU A 138 -9.39 11.65 -7.33
CA LEU A 138 -8.91 12.41 -6.19
C LEU A 138 -7.39 12.58 -6.32
N THR A 139 -6.91 13.80 -6.17
CA THR A 139 -5.48 14.11 -6.16
C THR A 139 -5.10 14.62 -4.78
N GLU A 140 -4.05 14.04 -4.23
CA GLU A 140 -3.42 14.47 -2.99
C GLU A 140 -1.97 14.86 -3.26
N GLN A 141 -1.50 15.88 -2.57
CA GLN A 141 -0.14 16.42 -2.71
C GLN A 141 0.53 16.48 -1.34
N TRP A 142 1.77 16.01 -1.28
CA TRP A 142 2.64 16.16 -0.11
C TRP A 142 3.61 17.31 -0.33
N SER A 143 3.69 18.20 0.65
CA SER A 143 4.51 19.40 0.57
C SER A 143 5.32 19.60 1.82
N VAL A 144 6.57 20.06 1.66
CA VAL A 144 7.49 20.48 2.72
C VAL A 144 7.86 21.93 2.46
N ALA A 145 7.71 22.80 3.47
CA ALA A 145 8.02 24.24 3.36
C ALA A 145 7.38 24.91 2.13
N GLY A 146 6.16 24.50 1.75
CA GLY A 146 5.44 25.02 0.58
C GLY A 146 5.84 24.40 -0.76
N CYS A 147 6.90 23.60 -0.81
CA CYS A 147 7.31 22.90 -2.04
C CYS A 147 6.57 21.55 -2.16
N ALA A 148 5.88 21.33 -3.28
CA ALA A 148 5.25 20.07 -3.59
C ALA A 148 6.32 19.03 -3.98
N LEU A 149 6.45 17.96 -3.21
CA LEU A 149 7.47 16.94 -3.39
C LEU A 149 6.91 15.56 -3.77
N ALA A 150 5.62 15.33 -3.54
CA ALA A 150 4.92 14.14 -4.03
C ALA A 150 3.47 14.44 -4.37
N SER A 151 2.91 13.61 -5.25
CA SER A 151 1.48 13.60 -5.56
C SER A 151 0.99 12.18 -5.80
N ILE A 152 -0.26 11.93 -5.42
CA ILE A 152 -0.96 10.68 -5.67
C ILE A 152 -2.32 11.03 -6.27
N THR A 153 -2.64 10.45 -7.42
CA THR A 153 -3.96 10.54 -8.05
C THR A 153 -4.59 9.17 -8.13
N TYR A 154 -5.78 9.03 -7.58
CA TYR A 154 -6.47 7.75 -7.46
C TYR A 154 -7.98 7.93 -7.54
N ARG A 155 -8.69 6.84 -7.71
CA ARG A 155 -10.14 6.74 -7.52
C ARG A 155 -10.50 5.38 -6.93
N VAL A 156 -11.68 5.29 -6.33
CA VAL A 156 -12.24 4.03 -5.84
C VAL A 156 -13.55 3.79 -6.59
N GLU A 157 -13.67 2.66 -7.26
CA GLU A 157 -14.85 2.26 -8.03
C GLU A 157 -15.26 0.84 -7.61
N GLY A 158 -16.44 0.73 -7.01
CA GLY A 158 -16.90 -0.54 -6.45
C GLY A 158 -15.89 -1.09 -5.42
N ASP A 159 -15.33 -2.24 -5.70
CA ASP A 159 -14.31 -2.91 -4.88
C ASP A 159 -12.87 -2.74 -5.40
N ALA A 160 -12.66 -1.85 -6.38
CA ALA A 160 -11.36 -1.56 -6.95
C ALA A 160 -10.79 -0.21 -6.46
N PHE A 161 -9.53 -0.23 -6.03
CA PHE A 161 -8.69 0.96 -5.85
C PHE A 161 -7.83 1.14 -7.10
N ILE A 162 -7.99 2.26 -7.78
CA ILE A 162 -7.34 2.54 -9.06
C ILE A 162 -6.31 3.66 -8.86
N LEU A 163 -5.04 3.31 -8.85
CA LEU A 163 -3.93 4.26 -8.82
C LEU A 163 -3.66 4.77 -10.23
N MET A 164 -4.05 6.02 -10.49
CA MET A 164 -3.88 6.67 -11.78
C MET A 164 -2.46 7.19 -11.96
N HIS A 165 -1.92 7.84 -10.93
CA HIS A 165 -0.60 8.44 -10.96
C HIS A 165 -0.01 8.51 -9.56
N SER A 166 1.31 8.35 -9.47
CA SER A 166 2.07 8.60 -8.26
C SER A 166 3.45 9.13 -8.64
N GLU A 167 3.76 10.33 -8.21
CA GLU A 167 5.05 10.96 -8.43
C GLU A 167 5.67 11.33 -7.09
N SER A 168 6.99 11.23 -7.03
CA SER A 168 7.79 11.63 -5.87
C SER A 168 9.13 12.16 -6.38
N LEU A 169 9.56 13.31 -5.88
CA LEU A 169 10.77 13.98 -6.32
C LEU A 169 12.00 13.61 -5.50
N THR A 170 11.78 13.15 -4.24
CA THR A 170 12.85 12.73 -3.34
C THR A 170 12.57 11.34 -2.77
N TYR A 171 13.57 10.74 -2.14
CA TYR A 171 13.40 9.47 -1.45
C TYR A 171 12.46 9.60 -0.23
N SER A 172 12.58 10.68 0.56
CA SER A 172 11.66 10.95 1.68
C SER A 172 10.22 11.13 1.20
N ALA A 173 10.01 11.81 0.07
CA ALA A 173 8.70 11.93 -0.57
C ALA A 173 8.14 10.59 -1.06
N LEU A 174 9.01 9.67 -1.56
CA LEU A 174 8.61 8.32 -1.92
C LEU A 174 8.13 7.53 -0.69
N LEU A 175 8.87 7.60 0.42
CA LEU A 175 8.47 6.94 1.66
C LEU A 175 7.14 7.49 2.20
N SER A 176 6.96 8.81 2.17
CA SER A 176 5.69 9.44 2.51
C SER A 176 4.54 9.00 1.60
N SER A 177 4.81 8.79 0.31
CA SER A 177 3.83 8.26 -0.65
C SER A 177 3.46 6.80 -0.34
N ILE A 178 4.41 5.97 0.07
CA ILE A 178 4.15 4.60 0.51
C ILE A 178 3.24 4.60 1.75
N GLU A 179 3.57 5.41 2.76
CA GLU A 179 2.73 5.57 3.97
C GLU A 179 1.30 6.00 3.61
N ARG A 180 1.17 6.98 2.71
CA ARG A 180 -0.14 7.47 2.29
C ARG A 180 -0.93 6.44 1.50
N LEU A 181 -0.29 5.68 0.61
CA LEU A 181 -0.93 4.60 -0.13
C LEU A 181 -1.42 3.48 0.80
N ILE A 182 -0.67 3.15 1.84
CA ILE A 182 -1.11 2.19 2.88
C ILE A 182 -2.44 2.68 3.51
N GLU A 183 -2.50 3.95 3.93
CA GLU A 183 -3.70 4.53 4.54
C GLU A 183 -4.90 4.50 3.59
N LEU A 184 -4.71 4.98 2.37
CA LEU A 184 -5.77 5.06 1.35
C LEU A 184 -6.29 3.67 0.96
N LEU A 185 -5.39 2.73 0.71
CA LEU A 185 -5.73 1.39 0.29
C LEU A 185 -6.42 0.60 1.43
N TYR A 186 -5.97 0.78 2.66
CA TYR A 186 -6.60 0.16 3.82
C TYR A 186 -8.01 0.71 4.07
N ALA A 187 -8.15 2.04 4.05
CA ALA A 187 -9.43 2.73 4.27
C ALA A 187 -10.46 2.45 3.17
N SER A 188 -10.02 2.26 1.92
CA SER A 188 -10.92 1.98 0.79
C SER A 188 -11.63 0.64 0.89
N ARG A 189 -11.10 -0.31 1.66
CA ARG A 189 -11.54 -1.71 1.73
C ARG A 189 -11.62 -2.40 0.36
N ALA A 190 -10.91 -1.88 -0.62
CA ALA A 190 -10.85 -2.44 -1.96
C ALA A 190 -10.31 -3.87 -1.93
N ARG A 191 -10.76 -4.69 -2.87
CA ARG A 191 -10.31 -6.07 -3.09
C ARG A 191 -9.31 -6.15 -4.22
N LEU A 192 -9.50 -5.31 -5.22
CA LEU A 192 -8.65 -5.22 -6.39
C LEU A 192 -7.85 -3.93 -6.34
N PHE A 193 -6.57 -4.02 -6.64
CA PHE A 193 -5.70 -2.89 -6.91
C PHE A 193 -5.41 -2.84 -8.40
N LEU A 194 -5.69 -1.70 -9.01
CA LEU A 194 -5.33 -1.41 -10.40
C LEU A 194 -4.32 -0.26 -10.43
N MET A 195 -3.33 -0.36 -11.29
CA MET A 195 -2.35 0.71 -11.51
C MET A 195 -2.27 1.03 -12.99
N VAL A 196 -2.48 2.29 -13.33
CA VAL A 196 -2.28 2.81 -14.68
C VAL A 196 -0.80 3.18 -14.84
N ALA A 197 -0.13 2.57 -15.80
CA ALA A 197 1.31 2.69 -15.99
C ALA A 197 1.70 2.89 -17.47
N PRO A 198 1.26 3.98 -18.12
CA PRO A 198 1.58 4.25 -19.52
C PRO A 198 3.05 4.65 -19.71
N GLU A 199 3.73 5.10 -18.67
CA GLU A 199 5.10 5.59 -18.71
C GLU A 199 6.11 4.58 -18.17
N LYS A 200 7.36 4.66 -18.65
CA LYS A 200 8.47 3.81 -18.18
C LYS A 200 8.66 3.83 -16.65
N LYS A 201 8.48 5.00 -16.01
CA LYS A 201 8.65 5.13 -14.54
C LYS A 201 7.52 4.42 -13.79
N ALA A 202 6.29 4.56 -14.24
CA ALA A 202 5.14 3.85 -13.66
C ALA A 202 5.27 2.34 -13.87
N LEU A 203 5.75 1.91 -15.05
CA LEU A 203 6.03 0.50 -15.35
C LEU A 203 7.07 -0.10 -14.40
N LYS A 204 8.12 0.67 -14.03
CA LYS A 204 9.09 0.23 -13.03
C LYS A 204 8.44 0.01 -11.65
N LYS A 205 7.50 0.87 -11.24
CA LYS A 205 6.75 0.70 -9.98
C LYS A 205 5.90 -0.56 -10.00
N ALA A 206 5.18 -0.81 -11.09
CA ALA A 206 4.39 -2.04 -11.28
C ALA A 206 5.27 -3.30 -11.14
N ARG A 207 6.48 -3.28 -11.72
CA ARG A 207 7.45 -4.37 -11.62
C ARG A 207 8.02 -4.56 -10.20
N VAL A 208 8.24 -3.47 -9.44
CA VAL A 208 8.66 -3.57 -8.02
C VAL A 208 7.63 -4.37 -7.23
N LEU A 209 6.35 -4.05 -7.40
CA LEU A 209 5.23 -4.70 -6.73
C LEU A 209 4.78 -6.01 -7.40
N GLN A 210 5.42 -6.45 -8.48
CA GLN A 210 5.05 -7.65 -9.24
C GLN A 210 3.57 -7.70 -9.64
N LEU A 211 3.04 -6.55 -10.11
CA LEU A 211 1.68 -6.49 -10.62
C LEU A 211 1.58 -7.21 -11.98
N GLU A 212 0.46 -7.87 -12.20
CA GLU A 212 0.16 -8.55 -13.46
C GLU A 212 -0.43 -7.56 -14.47
N GLU A 213 0.02 -7.61 -15.71
CA GLU A 213 -0.54 -6.78 -16.76
C GLU A 213 -1.90 -7.32 -17.19
N VAL A 214 -2.94 -6.49 -17.10
CA VAL A 214 -4.32 -6.89 -17.45
C VAL A 214 -4.45 -7.15 -18.95
N SER A 215 -3.73 -6.36 -19.76
CA SER A 215 -3.70 -6.52 -21.22
C SER A 215 -2.47 -5.82 -21.79
N ALA A 216 -1.73 -6.52 -22.65
CA ALA A 216 -0.46 -6.08 -23.27
C ALA A 216 -0.50 -4.75 -24.05
N LYS A 217 -1.67 -4.11 -24.18
CA LYS A 217 -1.85 -2.82 -24.88
C LYS A 217 -2.43 -1.72 -24.02
N THR A 218 -2.84 -2.03 -22.79
CA THR A 218 -3.59 -1.05 -21.97
C THR A 218 -2.70 -0.24 -21.04
N GLY A 219 -1.53 -0.74 -20.68
CA GLY A 219 -0.69 -0.15 -19.62
C GLY A 219 -1.40 -0.17 -18.25
N VAL A 220 -2.32 -1.11 -18.05
CA VAL A 220 -3.03 -1.32 -16.79
C VAL A 220 -2.52 -2.60 -16.15
N PHE A 221 -2.14 -2.51 -14.89
CA PHE A 221 -1.64 -3.61 -14.08
C PHE A 221 -2.57 -3.87 -12.91
N SER A 222 -2.68 -5.11 -12.47
CA SER A 222 -3.56 -5.52 -11.39
C SER A 222 -2.88 -6.43 -10.38
N ALA A 223 -3.41 -6.42 -9.16
CA ALA A 223 -3.15 -7.41 -8.12
C ALA A 223 -4.28 -7.37 -7.08
N GLY A 224 -4.33 -8.36 -6.18
CA GLY A 224 -5.16 -8.27 -4.98
C GLY A 224 -4.73 -7.07 -4.12
N ALA A 225 -5.69 -6.31 -3.61
CA ALA A 225 -5.40 -5.12 -2.81
C ALA A 225 -4.64 -5.47 -1.51
N ASP A 226 -5.00 -6.58 -0.85
CA ASP A 226 -4.31 -7.04 0.36
C ASP A 226 -2.88 -7.53 0.08
N TYR A 227 -2.63 -8.09 -1.12
CA TYR A 227 -1.28 -8.39 -1.58
C TYR A 227 -0.43 -7.12 -1.69
N VAL A 228 -0.92 -6.10 -2.41
CA VAL A 228 -0.20 -4.82 -2.57
C VAL A 228 0.03 -4.15 -1.24
N LEU A 229 -0.98 -4.13 -0.38
CA LEU A 229 -0.87 -3.58 0.97
C LEU A 229 0.19 -4.30 1.80
N GLY A 230 0.26 -5.63 1.72
CA GLY A 230 1.30 -6.43 2.35
C GLY A 230 2.71 -6.11 1.84
N GLU A 231 2.88 -5.89 0.53
CA GLU A 231 4.16 -5.48 -0.06
C GLU A 231 4.59 -4.07 0.42
N LEU A 232 3.66 -3.11 0.46
CA LEU A 232 3.93 -1.76 0.96
C LEU A 232 4.31 -1.75 2.45
N LEU A 233 3.62 -2.55 3.27
CA LEU A 233 3.94 -2.71 4.70
C LEU A 233 5.28 -3.40 4.93
N THR A 234 5.65 -4.35 4.08
CA THR A 234 6.98 -4.96 4.08
C THR A 234 8.08 -3.94 3.79
N LEU A 235 7.88 -3.07 2.79
CA LEU A 235 8.82 -1.97 2.48
C LEU A 235 8.94 -0.98 3.62
N ARG A 236 7.82 -0.65 4.26
CA ARG A 236 7.78 0.21 5.43
C ARG A 236 8.57 -0.38 6.59
N SER A 237 8.31 -1.63 6.99
CA SER A 237 9.02 -2.30 8.08
C SER A 237 10.52 -2.37 7.83
N TRP A 238 10.93 -2.71 6.60
CA TRP A 238 12.35 -2.72 6.23
C TRP A 238 13.00 -1.34 6.38
N ASN A 239 12.33 -0.28 5.92
CA ASN A 239 12.88 1.09 6.00
C ASN A 239 13.05 1.54 7.45
N HIS A 240 12.09 1.24 8.33
CA HIS A 240 12.20 1.56 9.76
C HIS A 240 13.36 0.81 10.44
N SER A 241 13.54 -0.47 10.13
CA SER A 241 14.63 -1.29 10.70
C SER A 241 16.04 -0.85 10.26
N ASN A 242 16.18 -0.15 9.11
CA ASN A 242 17.47 0.29 8.60
C ASN A 242 17.81 1.77 8.93
N ASN A 243 16.84 2.54 9.44
CA ASN A 243 17.03 3.96 9.81
C ASN A 243 16.86 4.20 11.32
N ALA A 244 16.69 3.17 12.14
CA ALA A 244 16.71 3.18 13.60
C ALA A 244 18.10 2.82 14.12
#